data_7bafa1bbc38fb1783cc8cfda7175e625
#
_entry.id   7bafa1bbc38fb1783cc8cfda7175e625
#
_cell.length_a   1.000
_cell.length_b   1.000
_cell.length_c   1.000
_cell.angle_alpha   90.00
_cell.angle_beta   90.00
_cell.angle_gamma   90.00
#
_symmetry.space_group_name_H-M   'P 1'
#
loop_
_entity.id
_entity.type
_entity.pdbx_description
1 polymer ?
#
loop_
_entity_poly.entity_id
_entity_poly.type
_entity_poly.pdbx_seq_one_letter_code
_entity_poly.pdbx_strand_id
1 'polypeptide(L)'
;ANTTPKRFLKEIRGVDVSEYSLGKEVQADIFTAGEVVDVTGITKGKGFQGMVKKFHIKGGWATHGHKFTRTGWSKGNRKPRRTLKGHPHAGHMWTQRVTLKNISIIDKIVKDNETLVVLKWSIPGARNSLLTLTIK
;
A
#
# COMPACT_ATOMS: atom_id res chain seq x y z
N ALA A 1 -10.97 -11.03 28.14
CA ALA A 1 -12.05 -11.39 27.24
C ALA A 1 -11.86 -12.82 26.77
N ASN A 2 -12.85 -13.68 26.92
CA ASN A 2 -12.85 -15.05 26.40
C ASN A 2 -13.06 -15.01 24.87
N THR A 3 -12.02 -14.65 24.11
CA THR A 3 -12.07 -14.63 22.65
C THR A 3 -11.11 -15.65 22.07
N THR A 4 -11.48 -16.27 20.97
CA THR A 4 -10.59 -17.15 20.23
C THR A 4 -9.36 -16.37 19.71
N PRO A 5 -8.18 -17.01 19.57
CA PRO A 5 -7.01 -16.36 19.02
C PRO A 5 -7.30 -15.73 17.66
N LYS A 6 -6.93 -14.46 17.48
CA LYS A 6 -7.13 -13.73 16.22
C LYS A 6 -5.80 -13.60 15.48
N ARG A 7 -5.84 -13.77 14.15
CA ARG A 7 -4.66 -13.66 13.28
C ARG A 7 -4.08 -12.25 13.24
N PHE A 8 -4.93 -11.24 13.27
CA PHE A 8 -4.53 -9.84 13.21
C PHE A 8 -5.05 -9.10 14.43
N LEU A 9 -4.17 -8.30 15.03
CA LEU A 9 -4.49 -7.38 16.10
C LEU A 9 -4.09 -5.98 15.66
N LYS A 10 -4.97 -5.00 15.82
CA LYS A 10 -4.70 -3.62 15.51
C LYS A 10 -5.35 -2.70 16.53
N GLU A 11 -4.56 -1.81 17.07
CA GLU A 11 -5.02 -0.72 17.91
C GLU A 11 -5.44 0.48 17.05
N ILE A 12 -6.60 1.07 17.35
CA ILE A 12 -7.11 2.28 16.74
C ILE A 12 -7.18 3.33 17.85
N ARG A 13 -6.49 4.45 17.69
CA ARG A 13 -6.46 5.55 18.66
C ARG A 13 -7.29 6.72 18.18
N GLY A 14 -7.82 7.50 19.11
CA GLY A 14 -8.59 8.71 18.80
C GLY A 14 -10.04 8.47 18.42
N VAL A 15 -10.56 7.28 18.68
CA VAL A 15 -11.99 6.95 18.54
C VAL A 15 -12.66 7.00 19.90
N ASP A 16 -13.88 7.52 19.95
CA ASP A 16 -14.70 7.44 21.15
C ASP A 16 -15.08 5.96 21.38
N VAL A 17 -14.71 5.46 22.55
CA VAL A 17 -14.95 4.06 22.93
C VAL A 17 -16.24 3.85 23.70
N SER A 18 -17.02 4.90 23.96
CA SER A 18 -18.26 4.82 24.74
C SER A 18 -19.29 3.87 24.11
N GLU A 19 -19.28 3.74 22.79
CA GLU A 19 -20.20 2.87 22.04
C GLU A 19 -19.73 1.41 21.93
N TYR A 20 -18.48 1.14 22.34
CA TYR A 20 -17.85 -0.18 22.16
C TYR A 20 -17.67 -0.87 23.52
N SER A 21 -18.31 -2.01 23.69
CA SER A 21 -18.08 -2.88 24.85
C SER A 21 -17.05 -3.96 24.54
N LEU A 22 -16.40 -4.47 25.58
CA LEU A 22 -15.40 -5.52 25.44
C LEU A 22 -16.02 -6.79 24.84
N GLY A 23 -15.47 -7.29 23.73
CA GLY A 23 -15.97 -8.46 23.03
C GLY A 23 -17.06 -8.21 22.00
N LYS A 24 -17.50 -6.94 21.82
CA LYS A 24 -18.47 -6.59 20.77
C LYS A 24 -17.84 -6.73 19.38
N GLU A 25 -18.55 -7.39 18.48
CA GLU A 25 -18.15 -7.46 17.07
C GLU A 25 -18.58 -6.19 16.34
N VAL A 26 -17.64 -5.59 15.60
CA VAL A 26 -17.90 -4.45 14.72
C VAL A 26 -18.18 -5.00 13.34
N GLN A 27 -19.36 -4.74 12.82
CA GLN A 27 -19.76 -5.17 11.48
C GLN A 27 -19.36 -4.13 10.44
N ALA A 28 -19.22 -4.56 9.18
CA ALA A 28 -18.84 -3.71 8.05
C ALA A 28 -20.02 -2.87 7.50
N ASP A 29 -21.09 -2.69 8.28
CA ASP A 29 -22.28 -1.95 7.85
C ASP A 29 -22.06 -0.45 7.68
N ILE A 30 -20.99 0.04 8.29
CA ILE A 30 -20.53 1.43 8.12
C ILE A 30 -20.12 1.77 6.68
N PHE A 31 -19.86 0.77 5.83
CA PHE A 31 -19.45 1.00 4.44
C PHE A 31 -20.63 0.89 3.50
N THR A 32 -20.86 1.92 2.68
CA THR A 32 -21.91 1.96 1.66
C THR A 32 -21.31 2.05 0.26
N ALA A 33 -22.03 1.50 -0.73
CA ALA A 33 -21.63 1.62 -2.14
C ALA A 33 -21.65 3.07 -2.58
N GLY A 34 -20.63 3.48 -3.34
CA GLY A 34 -20.45 4.86 -3.80
C GLY A 34 -19.59 5.74 -2.87
N GLU A 35 -19.37 5.34 -1.64
CA GLU A 35 -18.49 6.09 -0.71
C GLU A 35 -17.02 6.03 -1.12
N VAL A 36 -16.27 7.00 -0.64
CA VAL A 36 -14.83 7.14 -0.88
C VAL A 36 -14.06 6.89 0.40
N VAL A 37 -13.12 5.96 0.34
CA VAL A 37 -12.31 5.54 1.48
C VAL A 37 -10.81 5.66 1.18
N ASP A 38 -10.03 5.85 2.23
CA ASP A 38 -8.58 5.72 2.18
C ASP A 38 -8.20 4.29 2.61
N VAL A 39 -7.37 3.63 1.78
CA VAL A 39 -6.96 2.24 1.98
C VAL A 39 -5.49 2.17 2.37
N THR A 40 -5.21 1.72 3.57
CA THR A 40 -3.84 1.53 4.07
C THR A 40 -3.50 0.04 4.15
N GLY A 41 -2.38 -0.33 3.56
CA GLY A 41 -1.87 -1.70 3.60
C GLY A 41 -0.35 -1.75 3.53
N ILE A 42 0.19 -2.95 3.63
CA ILE A 42 1.63 -3.23 3.52
C ILE A 42 1.91 -3.83 2.15
N THR A 43 2.78 -3.19 1.36
CA THR A 43 3.13 -3.66 0.02
C THR A 43 3.88 -4.98 0.05
N LYS A 44 3.84 -5.72 -1.06
CA LYS A 44 4.69 -6.90 -1.25
C LYS A 44 6.14 -6.48 -1.38
N GLY A 45 7.04 -7.15 -0.66
CA GLY A 45 8.48 -7.04 -0.90
C GLY A 45 8.83 -7.59 -2.29
N LYS A 46 9.73 -6.92 -3.00
CA LYS A 46 10.16 -7.29 -4.35
C LYS A 46 11.66 -7.61 -4.43
N GLY A 47 12.34 -7.69 -3.30
CA GLY A 47 13.77 -7.93 -3.23
C GLY A 47 14.60 -6.78 -3.81
N PHE A 48 15.80 -7.07 -4.29
CA PHE A 48 16.67 -6.07 -4.94
C PHE A 48 16.20 -5.78 -6.36
N GLN A 49 15.95 -4.52 -6.66
CA GLN A 49 15.42 -4.07 -7.95
C GLN A 49 16.28 -2.97 -8.57
N GLY A 50 16.33 -2.97 -9.90
CA GLY A 50 16.96 -1.92 -10.67
C GLY A 50 16.19 -0.59 -10.62
N MET A 51 16.85 0.46 -11.07
CA MET A 51 16.33 1.84 -11.02
C MET A 51 15.04 2.02 -11.83
N VAL A 52 14.93 1.37 -12.98
CA VAL A 52 13.75 1.46 -13.85
C VAL A 52 12.51 0.99 -13.10
N LYS A 53 12.57 -0.16 -12.41
CA LYS A 53 11.43 -0.70 -11.67
C LYS A 53 11.18 0.04 -10.35
N LYS A 54 12.24 0.44 -9.66
CA LYS A 54 12.13 1.05 -8.32
C LYS A 54 11.68 2.51 -8.37
N PHE A 55 12.14 3.27 -9.38
CA PHE A 55 11.90 4.72 -9.49
C PHE A 55 11.17 5.11 -10.79
N HIS A 56 10.77 4.14 -11.61
CA HIS A 56 10.05 4.37 -12.87
C HIS A 56 10.77 5.32 -13.84
N ILE A 57 12.11 5.33 -13.84
CA ILE A 57 12.90 6.10 -14.76
C ILE A 57 12.86 5.48 -16.17
N LYS A 58 12.97 6.29 -17.21
CA LYS A 58 12.89 5.84 -18.60
C LYS A 58 14.03 4.89 -19.00
N GLY A 59 15.21 5.01 -18.40
CA GLY A 59 16.39 4.30 -18.84
C GLY A 59 17.01 4.93 -20.11
N GLY A 60 17.83 4.15 -20.83
CA GLY A 60 18.46 4.57 -22.09
C GLY A 60 17.71 4.06 -23.31
N TRP A 61 18.27 4.32 -24.49
CA TRP A 61 17.72 3.91 -25.78
C TRP A 61 17.78 2.39 -25.94
N ALA A 62 16.76 1.79 -26.53
CA ALA A 62 16.67 0.33 -26.70
C ALA A 62 17.32 -0.17 -28.01
N THR A 63 17.65 0.73 -28.94
CA THR A 63 18.13 0.43 -30.30
C THR A 63 19.49 1.06 -30.59
N HIS A 64 20.02 0.83 -31.81
CA HIS A 64 21.29 1.36 -32.27
C HIS A 64 22.50 1.02 -31.38
N GLY A 65 22.55 -0.18 -30.80
CA GLY A 65 23.67 -0.67 -30.01
C GLY A 65 23.92 0.04 -28.68
N HIS A 66 22.93 0.76 -28.14
CA HIS A 66 23.07 1.45 -26.87
C HIS A 66 23.16 0.42 -25.72
N LYS A 67 24.32 0.36 -25.05
CA LYS A 67 24.61 -0.65 -24.02
C LYS A 67 23.85 -0.46 -22.70
N PHE A 68 23.49 0.77 -22.37
CA PHE A 68 22.95 1.14 -21.06
C PHE A 68 21.44 1.35 -21.10
N THR A 69 20.69 0.34 -21.54
CA THR A 69 19.23 0.45 -21.72
C THR A 69 18.48 0.64 -20.40
N ARG A 70 18.90 -0.06 -19.34
CA ARG A 70 18.20 -0.06 -18.04
C ARG A 70 19.03 0.50 -16.89
N THR A 71 20.15 1.12 -17.18
CA THR A 71 21.01 1.76 -16.18
C THR A 71 20.71 3.25 -16.06
N GLY A 72 21.12 3.84 -14.95
CA GLY A 72 21.05 5.28 -14.76
C GLY A 72 22.23 5.98 -15.44
N TRP A 73 22.13 7.27 -15.51
CA TRP A 73 23.11 8.20 -16.04
C TRP A 73 23.94 8.84 -14.93
N SER A 74 24.50 10.03 -15.16
CA SER A 74 25.33 10.76 -14.22
C SER A 74 24.75 10.80 -12.80
N LYS A 75 25.61 10.68 -11.79
CA LYS A 75 25.25 10.66 -10.37
C LYS A 75 25.48 11.97 -9.65
N GLY A 76 25.93 12.98 -10.37
CA GLY A 76 26.16 14.29 -9.78
C GLY A 76 27.03 15.19 -10.64
N ASN A 77 27.25 16.39 -10.14
CA ASN A 77 28.07 17.43 -10.72
C ASN A 77 29.36 17.60 -9.93
N ARG A 78 30.25 18.50 -10.40
CA ARG A 78 31.48 18.87 -9.66
C ARG A 78 31.17 19.38 -8.24
N LYS A 79 30.11 20.12 -8.06
CA LYS A 79 29.60 20.61 -6.78
C LYS A 79 28.08 20.30 -6.69
N PRO A 80 27.56 19.82 -5.55
CA PRO A 80 28.26 19.38 -4.34
C PRO A 80 29.07 18.09 -4.56
N ARG A 81 30.18 17.93 -3.86
CA ARG A 81 31.08 16.76 -3.96
C ARG A 81 30.51 15.51 -3.25
N ARG A 82 29.22 15.23 -3.42
CA ARG A 82 28.51 14.07 -2.88
C ARG A 82 27.29 13.76 -3.71
N THR A 83 26.81 12.55 -3.65
CA THR A 83 25.50 12.20 -4.18
C THR A 83 24.41 12.75 -3.28
N LEU A 84 23.42 13.43 -3.87
CA LEU A 84 22.30 14.00 -3.12
C LEU A 84 21.40 12.90 -2.58
N LYS A 85 20.77 13.17 -1.43
CA LYS A 85 19.74 12.29 -0.86
C LYS A 85 18.56 12.14 -1.83
N GLY A 86 17.99 10.95 -1.93
CA GLY A 86 16.88 10.67 -2.82
C GLY A 86 17.27 10.44 -4.30
N HIS A 87 18.56 10.52 -4.64
CA HIS A 87 18.99 10.22 -6.01
C HIS A 87 18.71 8.76 -6.37
N PRO A 88 18.07 8.47 -7.53
CA PRO A 88 17.68 7.12 -7.87
C PRO A 88 18.87 6.16 -8.01
N HIS A 89 18.84 5.07 -7.26
CA HIS A 89 19.79 3.96 -7.34
C HIS A 89 19.05 2.63 -7.27
N ALA A 90 19.66 1.57 -7.81
CA ALA A 90 19.22 0.21 -7.54
C ALA A 90 19.28 -0.07 -6.04
N GLY A 91 18.40 -0.91 -5.57
CA GLY A 91 18.33 -1.27 -4.15
C GLY A 91 17.12 -2.12 -3.81
N HIS A 92 17.01 -2.52 -2.56
CA HIS A 92 15.88 -3.30 -2.10
C HIS A 92 14.57 -2.51 -2.18
N MET A 93 13.52 -3.18 -2.64
CA MET A 93 12.13 -2.77 -2.51
C MET A 93 11.52 -3.59 -1.38
N TRP A 94 11.52 -3.00 -0.21
CA TRP A 94 10.99 -3.60 1.00
C TRP A 94 9.46 -3.62 1.04
N THR A 95 8.93 -4.32 2.02
CA THR A 95 7.54 -4.14 2.44
C THR A 95 7.39 -2.76 3.07
N GLN A 96 6.46 -1.96 2.57
CA GLN A 96 6.24 -0.60 3.04
C GLN A 96 4.76 -0.37 3.31
N ARG A 97 4.46 0.41 4.34
CA ARG A 97 3.10 0.89 4.59
C ARG A 97 2.77 1.98 3.56
N VAL A 98 1.72 1.75 2.80
CA VAL A 98 1.23 2.69 1.77
C VAL A 98 -0.25 2.93 1.98
N THR A 99 -0.67 4.18 1.86
CA THR A 99 -2.07 4.59 1.87
C THR A 99 -2.46 5.07 0.49
N LEU A 100 -3.43 4.40 -0.11
CA LEU A 100 -4.10 4.85 -1.32
C LEU A 100 -5.30 5.70 -0.90
N LYS A 101 -5.34 6.91 -1.41
CA LYS A 101 -6.39 7.87 -1.08
C LYS A 101 -7.50 7.88 -2.12
N ASN A 102 -8.72 8.18 -1.67
CA ASN A 102 -9.88 8.40 -2.53
C ASN A 102 -10.25 7.18 -3.40
N ILE A 103 -10.30 5.99 -2.79
CA ILE A 103 -10.76 4.78 -3.47
C ILE A 103 -12.26 4.65 -3.28
N SER A 104 -13.01 4.51 -4.38
CA SER A 104 -14.46 4.34 -4.34
C SER A 104 -14.84 2.89 -4.01
N ILE A 105 -15.82 2.72 -3.16
CA ILE A 105 -16.49 1.45 -2.91
C ILE A 105 -17.48 1.23 -4.06
N ILE A 106 -17.32 0.13 -4.80
CA ILE A 106 -18.22 -0.20 -5.91
C ILE A 106 -19.46 -0.92 -5.38
N ASP A 107 -19.25 -1.90 -4.51
CA ASP A 107 -20.31 -2.77 -4.02
C ASP A 107 -19.97 -3.36 -2.66
N LYS A 108 -20.99 -3.80 -1.93
CA LYS A 108 -20.88 -4.54 -0.68
C LYS A 108 -21.72 -5.82 -0.79
N ILE A 109 -21.06 -6.96 -0.76
CA ILE A 109 -21.69 -8.27 -0.86
C ILE A 109 -21.66 -8.93 0.52
N VAL A 110 -22.83 -9.16 1.11
CA VAL A 110 -22.96 -9.85 2.38
C VAL A 110 -23.19 -11.34 2.09
N LYS A 111 -22.31 -12.18 2.65
CA LYS A 111 -22.45 -13.64 2.69
C LYS A 111 -22.64 -14.07 4.13
N ASP A 112 -23.13 -15.31 4.32
CA ASP A 112 -23.54 -15.84 5.64
C ASP A 112 -22.55 -15.57 6.79
N ASN A 113 -21.23 -15.61 6.52
CA ASN A 113 -20.18 -15.42 7.51
C ASN A 113 -19.18 -14.31 7.19
N GLU A 114 -19.28 -13.66 6.03
CA GLU A 114 -18.29 -12.70 5.56
C GLU A 114 -18.96 -11.55 4.80
N THR A 115 -18.50 -10.33 5.03
CA THR A 115 -18.87 -9.18 4.21
C THR A 115 -17.72 -8.82 3.28
N LEU A 116 -17.98 -8.83 1.99
CA LEU A 116 -17.02 -8.45 0.95
C LEU A 116 -17.26 -7.00 0.55
N VAL A 117 -16.23 -6.17 0.67
CA VAL A 117 -16.24 -4.78 0.18
C VAL A 117 -15.45 -4.72 -1.12
N VAL A 118 -16.12 -4.38 -2.21
CA VAL A 118 -15.53 -4.30 -3.55
C VAL A 118 -15.01 -2.89 -3.80
N LEU A 119 -13.70 -2.76 -4.04
CA LEU A 119 -13.01 -1.49 -4.26
C LEU A 119 -12.65 -1.31 -5.73
N LYS A 120 -12.66 -0.08 -6.24
CA LYS A 120 -12.46 0.25 -7.66
C LYS A 120 -11.05 -0.07 -8.19
N TRP A 121 -10.01 -0.01 -7.39
CA TRP A 121 -8.63 -0.13 -7.85
C TRP A 121 -7.87 -1.27 -7.17
N SER A 122 -6.67 -1.56 -7.67
CA SER A 122 -5.75 -2.47 -7.00
C SER A 122 -5.33 -1.91 -5.64
N ILE A 123 -5.27 -2.78 -4.64
CA ILE A 123 -4.93 -2.45 -3.25
C ILE A 123 -3.53 -2.98 -2.89
N PRO A 124 -2.82 -2.35 -1.94
CA PRO A 124 -1.48 -2.78 -1.56
C PRO A 124 -1.51 -4.10 -0.78
N GLY A 125 -0.54 -4.95 -1.02
CA GLY A 125 -0.29 -6.15 -0.23
C GLY A 125 -0.58 -7.47 -0.92
N ALA A 126 -0.40 -8.55 -0.17
CA ALA A 126 -0.67 -9.92 -0.60
C ALA A 126 -2.14 -10.27 -0.38
N ARG A 127 -2.58 -11.39 -0.98
CA ARG A 127 -3.88 -11.98 -0.64
C ARG A 127 -3.93 -12.29 0.86
N ASN A 128 -5.06 -12.07 1.49
CA ASN A 128 -5.29 -12.29 2.92
C ASN A 128 -4.38 -11.45 3.84
N SER A 129 -3.84 -10.31 3.36
CA SER A 129 -3.15 -9.34 4.21
C SER A 129 -4.15 -8.39 4.88
N LEU A 130 -3.74 -7.85 6.05
CA LEU A 130 -4.52 -6.86 6.75
C LEU A 130 -4.56 -5.54 5.98
N LEU A 131 -5.76 -4.99 5.80
CA LEU A 131 -6.00 -3.66 5.28
C LEU A 131 -6.77 -2.83 6.29
N THR A 132 -6.51 -1.53 6.29
CA THR A 132 -7.30 -0.56 7.05
C THR A 132 -8.04 0.32 6.06
N LEU A 133 -9.34 0.37 6.17
CA LEU A 133 -10.21 1.29 5.45
C LEU A 133 -10.58 2.43 6.40
N THR A 134 -10.46 3.66 5.92
CA THR A 134 -10.83 4.86 6.68
C THR A 134 -11.80 5.68 5.83
N ILE A 135 -13.00 5.90 6.34
CA ILE A 135 -14.00 6.81 5.75
C ILE A 135 -13.52 8.24 6.02
N LYS A 136 -13.77 9.13 5.08
CA LYS A 136 -13.44 10.55 5.21
C LYS A 136 -14.58 11.33 5.83
#